data_3cd040f55395371694ad0127feb56b83
#
_entry.id   3cd040f55395371694ad0127feb56b83
#
_cell.length_a   1.000
_cell.length_b   1.000
_cell.length_c   1.000
_cell.angle_alpha   90.00
_cell.angle_beta   90.00
_cell.angle_gamma   90.00
#
_symmetry.space_group_name_H-M   'P 1'
#
loop_
_entity.id
_entity.type
_entity.pdbx_description
1 polymer ?
#
loop_
_entity_poly.entity_id
_entity_poly.type
_entity_poly.pdbx_seq_one_letter_code
_entity_poly.pdbx_strand_id
1 'polypeptide(L)'
;MDEKLKGLEAVLAKMAHDLRTPLAVVHTTTNMLLNPKYKFSEDQVREQHQRIQRNVEVMDRLITQLSELARPASGQPADPPHIDGA
;
A
#
# COMPACT_ATOMS: atom_id res chain seq x y z
N MET A 1 -18.91 -13.15 -20.68
CA MET A 1 -17.89 -13.75 -19.82
C MET A 1 -16.54 -13.11 -19.97
N ASP A 2 -16.06 -12.96 -21.17
CA ASP A 2 -14.75 -12.35 -21.41
C ASP A 2 -14.69 -10.90 -20.99
N GLU A 3 -15.80 -10.17 -21.09
CA GLU A 3 -15.87 -8.78 -20.69
C GLU A 3 -15.72 -8.60 -19.18
N LYS A 4 -16.27 -9.53 -18.40
CA LYS A 4 -16.12 -9.50 -16.95
C LYS A 4 -14.68 -9.75 -16.53
N LEU A 5 -14.03 -10.71 -17.17
CA LEU A 5 -12.61 -11.02 -16.90
C LEU A 5 -11.73 -9.86 -17.31
N LYS A 6 -11.98 -9.25 -18.45
CA LYS A 6 -11.20 -8.09 -18.89
C LYS A 6 -11.38 -6.91 -17.96
N GLY A 7 -12.61 -6.68 -17.48
CA GLY A 7 -12.87 -5.64 -16.51
C GLY A 7 -12.14 -5.88 -15.21
N LEU A 8 -12.14 -7.10 -14.72
CA LEU A 8 -11.42 -7.46 -13.52
C LEU A 8 -9.91 -7.32 -13.70
N GLU A 9 -9.38 -7.78 -14.83
CA GLU A 9 -7.97 -7.62 -15.13
C GLU A 9 -7.56 -6.15 -15.15
N ALA A 10 -8.39 -5.28 -15.73
CA ALA A 10 -8.12 -3.84 -15.76
C ALA A 10 -8.11 -3.25 -14.36
N VAL A 11 -9.04 -3.65 -13.50
CA VAL A 11 -9.08 -3.18 -12.12
C VAL A 11 -7.85 -3.64 -11.36
N LEU A 12 -7.47 -4.90 -11.51
CA LEU A 12 -6.28 -5.44 -10.84
C LEU A 12 -5.01 -4.75 -11.31
N ALA A 13 -4.89 -4.48 -12.61
CA ALA A 13 -3.74 -3.77 -13.15
C ALA A 13 -3.65 -2.35 -12.61
N LYS A 14 -4.79 -1.65 -12.52
CA LYS A 14 -4.84 -0.31 -11.96
C LYS A 14 -4.48 -0.32 -10.49
N MET A 15 -5.00 -1.26 -9.71
CA MET A 15 -4.67 -1.39 -8.30
C MET A 15 -3.19 -1.66 -8.07
N ALA A 16 -2.62 -2.56 -8.87
CA ALA A 16 -1.18 -2.85 -8.80
C ALA A 16 -0.37 -1.60 -9.12
N HIS A 17 -0.77 -0.86 -10.14
CA HIS A 17 -0.11 0.40 -10.50
C HIS A 17 -0.19 1.42 -9.36
N ASP A 18 -1.39 1.57 -8.79
CA ASP A 18 -1.61 2.54 -7.71
C ASP A 18 -0.86 2.17 -6.44
N LEU A 19 -0.60 0.88 -6.20
CA LEU A 19 0.20 0.42 -5.06
C LEU A 19 1.69 0.70 -5.24
N ARG A 20 2.17 0.72 -6.48
CA ARG A 20 3.59 0.92 -6.75
C ARG A 20 4.09 2.29 -6.32
N THR A 21 3.26 3.32 -6.44
CA THR A 21 3.66 4.68 -6.09
C THR A 21 3.98 4.80 -4.60
N PRO A 22 3.07 4.48 -3.67
CA PRO A 22 3.41 4.55 -2.24
C PRO A 22 4.49 3.55 -1.85
N LEU A 23 4.52 2.38 -2.48
CA LEU A 23 5.55 1.39 -2.21
C LEU A 23 6.94 1.93 -2.58
N ALA A 24 7.06 2.61 -3.72
CA ALA A 24 8.32 3.21 -4.15
C ALA A 24 8.78 4.29 -3.16
N VAL A 25 7.85 5.09 -2.64
CA VAL A 25 8.19 6.10 -1.64
C VAL A 25 8.70 5.46 -0.36
N VAL A 26 8.04 4.41 0.12
CA VAL A 26 8.48 3.67 1.31
C VAL A 26 9.87 3.09 1.08
N HIS A 27 10.08 2.46 -0.06
CA HIS A 27 11.35 1.82 -0.39
C HIS A 27 12.49 2.86 -0.45
N THR A 28 12.27 3.95 -1.16
CA THR A 28 13.27 5.02 -1.30
C THR A 28 13.59 5.63 0.06
N THR A 29 12.56 5.94 0.85
CA THR A 29 12.73 6.56 2.17
C THR A 29 13.49 5.62 3.10
N THR A 30 13.15 4.34 3.09
CA THR A 30 13.83 3.33 3.90
C THR A 30 15.30 3.22 3.50
N ASN A 31 15.58 3.18 2.20
CA ASN A 31 16.96 3.10 1.72
C ASN A 31 17.77 4.33 2.14
N MET A 32 17.17 5.51 2.12
CA MET A 32 17.84 6.72 2.59
C MET A 32 18.16 6.63 4.07
N LEU A 33 17.22 6.17 4.88
CA LEU A 33 17.44 6.04 6.32
C LEU A 33 18.51 5.01 6.66
N LEU A 34 18.66 3.97 5.84
CA LEU A 34 19.68 2.94 6.04
C LEU A 34 21.04 3.31 5.49
N ASN A 35 21.12 4.34 4.66
CA ASN A 35 22.36 4.72 4.01
C ASN A 35 23.22 5.55 4.95
N PRO A 36 24.45 5.07 5.31
CA PRO A 36 25.30 5.78 6.26
C PRO A 36 25.83 7.12 5.74
N LYS A 37 25.70 7.39 4.44
CA LYS A 37 26.08 8.69 3.88
C LYS A 37 25.16 9.82 4.32
N TYR A 38 23.90 9.49 4.61
CA TYR A 38 22.92 10.50 5.03
C TYR A 38 22.93 10.59 6.55
N LYS A 39 23.10 11.82 7.05
CA LYS A 39 23.02 12.07 8.48
C LYS A 39 21.74 12.85 8.72
N PHE A 40 20.85 12.24 9.45
CA PHE A 40 19.56 12.84 9.78
C PHE A 40 19.52 13.25 11.24
N SER A 41 18.96 14.42 11.52
CA SER A 41 18.62 14.80 12.88
C SER A 41 17.44 13.95 13.36
N GLU A 42 17.16 13.96 14.66
CA GLU A 42 16.04 13.23 15.21
C GLU A 42 14.73 13.68 14.57
N ASP A 43 14.57 14.99 14.35
CA ASP A 43 13.36 15.52 13.72
C ASP A 43 13.24 15.05 12.28
N GLN A 44 14.34 15.00 11.54
CA GLN A 44 14.33 14.51 10.17
C GLN A 44 13.99 13.02 10.11
N VAL A 45 14.54 12.23 11.04
CA VAL A 45 14.21 10.81 11.13
C VAL A 45 12.69 10.64 11.39
N ARG A 46 12.16 11.44 12.30
CA ARG A 46 10.72 11.39 12.60
C ARG A 46 9.89 11.74 11.37
N GLU A 47 10.28 12.77 10.63
CA GLU A 47 9.59 13.15 9.40
C GLU A 47 9.59 12.02 8.38
N GLN A 48 10.72 11.35 8.23
CA GLN A 48 10.83 10.24 7.29
C GLN A 48 9.97 9.05 7.74
N HIS A 49 9.94 8.75 9.03
CA HIS A 49 9.06 7.70 9.56
C HIS A 49 7.59 8.04 9.33
N GLN A 50 7.20 9.30 9.52
CA GLN A 50 5.83 9.73 9.27
C GLN A 50 5.48 9.60 7.78
N ARG A 51 6.43 9.88 6.90
CA ARG A 51 6.25 9.72 5.47
C ARG A 51 6.01 8.24 5.11
N ILE A 52 6.80 7.35 5.68
CA ILE A 52 6.63 5.92 5.50
C ILE A 52 5.23 5.52 5.98
N GLN A 53 4.85 5.96 7.17
CA GLN A 53 3.55 5.62 7.75
C GLN A 53 2.39 6.07 6.87
N ARG A 54 2.43 7.31 6.38
CA ARG A 54 1.38 7.83 5.50
C ARG A 54 1.24 7.00 4.23
N ASN A 55 2.36 6.58 3.67
CA ASN A 55 2.33 5.79 2.44
C ASN A 55 1.88 4.36 2.69
N VAL A 56 2.23 3.78 3.82
CA VAL A 56 1.72 2.47 4.24
C VAL A 56 0.19 2.53 4.42
N GLU A 57 -0.32 3.61 4.99
CA GLU A 57 -1.77 3.79 5.14
C GLU A 57 -2.48 3.88 3.79
N VAL A 58 -1.86 4.54 2.83
CA VAL A 58 -2.40 4.59 1.46
C VAL A 58 -2.47 3.19 0.87
N MET A 59 -1.41 2.42 1.01
CA MET A 59 -1.39 1.03 0.53
C MET A 59 -2.46 0.19 1.21
N ASP A 60 -2.64 0.37 2.51
CA ASP A 60 -3.66 -0.36 3.26
C ASP A 60 -5.06 -0.06 2.74
N ARG A 61 -5.35 1.21 2.47
CA ARG A 61 -6.64 1.58 1.89
C ARG A 61 -6.87 0.95 0.53
N LEU A 62 -5.84 0.91 -0.31
CA LEU A 62 -5.94 0.29 -1.63
C LEU A 62 -6.16 -1.22 -1.52
N ILE A 63 -5.47 -1.86 -0.60
CA ILE A 63 -5.63 -3.29 -0.34
C ILE A 63 -7.05 -3.58 0.17
N THR A 64 -7.57 -2.73 1.05
CA THR A 64 -8.93 -2.86 1.54
C THR A 64 -9.94 -2.76 0.41
N GLN A 65 -9.76 -1.81 -0.50
CA GLN A 65 -10.61 -1.70 -1.69
C GLN A 65 -10.56 -2.96 -2.54
N LEU A 66 -9.37 -3.51 -2.72
CA LEU A 66 -9.20 -4.74 -3.47
C LEU A 66 -9.90 -5.91 -2.78
N SER A 67 -9.79 -6.00 -1.46
CA SER A 67 -10.45 -7.03 -0.67
C SER A 67 -11.98 -6.95 -0.81
N GLU A 68 -12.53 -5.74 -0.86
CA GLU A 68 -13.96 -5.54 -1.05
C GLU A 68 -14.43 -6.01 -2.43
N LEU A 69 -13.60 -5.81 -3.45
CA LEU A 69 -13.90 -6.30 -4.79
C LEU A 69 -13.91 -7.82 -4.85
N ALA A 70 -13.08 -8.45 -4.02
CA ALA A 70 -13.00 -9.91 -3.96
C ALA A 70 -14.01 -10.52 -2.99
N ARG A 71 -14.86 -9.69 -2.36
CA ARG A 71 -15.84 -10.17 -1.39
C ARG A 71 -16.79 -11.16 -2.03
N PRO A 72 -17.04 -12.31 -1.39
CA PRO A 72 -17.97 -13.29 -1.92
C PRO A 72 -19.39 -12.72 -2.00
N ALA A 73 -20.14 -13.16 -3.01
CA ALA A 73 -21.52 -12.73 -3.21
C ALA A 73 -22.44 -13.15 -2.06
N SER A 74 -22.02 -14.07 -1.22
CA SER A 74 -22.77 -14.53 -0.05
C SER A 74 -22.84 -13.50 1.08
N GLY A 75 -22.17 -12.38 0.96
CA GLY A 75 -22.22 -11.32 1.96
C GLY A 75 -21.33 -11.53 3.17
N GLN A 76 -20.56 -12.57 3.20
CA GLN A 76 -19.58 -12.78 4.26
C GLN A 76 -18.37 -11.89 4.00
N PRO A 77 -18.10 -10.92 4.88
CA PRO A 77 -16.93 -10.09 4.68
C PRO A 77 -15.66 -10.90 4.87
N ALA A 78 -14.77 -10.82 3.89
CA ALA A 78 -13.42 -11.30 4.11
C ALA A 78 -12.76 -10.34 5.07
N ASP A 79 -12.06 -10.85 6.06
CA ASP A 79 -11.30 -10.01 6.96
C ASP A 79 -10.24 -9.26 6.16
N PRO A 80 -10.22 -7.93 6.22
CA PRO A 80 -9.15 -7.20 5.56
C PRO A 80 -7.82 -7.56 6.21
N PRO A 81 -6.75 -7.62 5.41
CA PRO A 81 -5.44 -7.85 6.00
C PRO A 81 -5.13 -6.73 6.97
N HIS A 82 -4.85 -7.10 8.19
CA HIS A 82 -4.41 -6.17 9.20
C HIS A 82 -2.91 -5.98 9.11
N ILE A 83 -2.51 -4.76 8.86
CA ILE A 83 -1.16 -4.40 9.25
C ILE A 83 -1.31 -3.98 10.70
N ASP A 84 -1.12 -4.93 11.55
CA ASP A 84 -1.16 -4.67 12.96
C ASP A 84 0.18 -4.04 13.32
N GLY A 85 0.25 -2.76 13.17
CA GLY A 85 1.45 -2.01 13.46
C GLY A 85 1.71 -1.88 14.95
N ALA A 86 0.92 -2.53 15.68
CA ALA A 86 1.07 -2.48 17.11
C ALA A 86 2.34 -3.13 17.58
#